data_8516d379c4147391098dda1d7b8df3c3
#
_entry.id   8516d379c4147391098dda1d7b8df3c3
#
_cell.length_a   1.000
_cell.length_b   1.000
_cell.length_c   1.000
_cell.angle_alpha   90.00
_cell.angle_beta   90.00
_cell.angle_gamma   90.00
#
_symmetry.space_group_name_H-M   'P 1'
#
loop_
_entity.id
_entity.type
_entity.pdbx_description
1 polymer ?
#
loop_
_entity_poly.entity_id
_entity_poly.type
_entity_poly.pdbx_seq_one_letter_code
_entity_poly.pdbx_strand_id
1 'polypeptide(L)' 'MDKKAQKRIDLLRKKINDLQQRLAGARKQMDDPDEVRQLETDLAAAKEEIEKLKTP' A
#
# COMPACT_ATOMS: atom_id res chain seq x y z
N MET A 1 20.77 -5.01 6.31
CA MET A 1 19.34 -4.81 6.61
C MET A 1 18.89 -5.85 7.64
N ASP A 2 18.15 -5.41 8.64
CA ASP A 2 17.63 -6.27 9.69
C ASP A 2 16.58 -7.24 9.13
N LYS A 3 16.60 -8.49 9.61
CA LYS A 3 15.62 -9.49 9.18
C LYS A 3 14.18 -9.06 9.49
N LYS A 4 13.99 -8.39 10.62
CA LYS A 4 12.66 -7.87 10.99
C LYS A 4 12.18 -6.82 10.00
N ALA A 5 13.05 -5.91 9.60
CA ALA A 5 12.73 -4.89 8.61
C ALA A 5 12.41 -5.53 7.27
N GLN A 6 13.17 -6.56 6.87
CA GLN A 6 12.93 -7.26 5.62
C GLN A 6 11.56 -7.94 5.61
N LYS A 7 11.18 -8.61 6.69
CA LYS A 7 9.88 -9.23 6.80
C LYS A 7 8.75 -8.19 6.71
N ARG A 8 8.94 -7.06 7.38
CA ARG A 8 7.96 -5.97 7.34
C ARG A 8 7.81 -5.43 5.92
N ILE A 9 8.92 -5.21 5.24
CA ILE A 9 8.91 -4.74 3.85
C ILE A 9 8.16 -5.73 2.96
N ASP A 10 8.41 -7.02 3.12
CA ASP A 10 7.74 -8.05 2.32
C ASP A 10 6.23 -8.03 2.54
N LEU A 11 5.79 -7.89 3.79
CA LEU A 11 4.37 -7.79 4.11
C LEU A 11 3.73 -6.54 3.51
N LEU A 12 4.45 -5.41 3.58
CA LEU A 12 3.97 -4.16 3.02
C LEU A 12 3.87 -4.23 1.50
N ARG A 13 4.81 -4.92 0.84
CA ARG A 13 4.76 -5.12 -0.61
C ARG A 13 3.52 -5.90 -1.01
N LYS A 14 3.18 -6.95 -0.26
CA LYS A 14 1.98 -7.72 -0.50
C LYS A 14 0.73 -6.86 -0.33
N LYS A 15 0.72 -6.05 0.72
CA LYS A 15 -0.38 -5.13 0.99
C LYS A 15 -0.54 -4.11 -0.13
N ILE A 16 0.58 -3.55 -0.60
CA ILE A 16 0.57 -2.59 -1.71
C ILE A 16 -0.02 -3.22 -2.96
N ASN A 17 0.39 -4.43 -3.29
CA ASN A 17 -0.13 -5.12 -4.45
C ASN A 17 -1.64 -5.32 -4.35
N ASP A 18 -2.11 -5.76 -3.18
CA ASP A 18 -3.54 -5.94 -2.92
C ASP A 18 -4.29 -4.61 -3.04
N LEU A 19 -3.76 -3.56 -2.44
CA LEU A 19 -4.37 -2.24 -2.51
C LEU A 19 -4.45 -1.71 -3.94
N GLN A 20 -3.41 -1.94 -4.74
CA GLN A 20 -3.39 -1.52 -6.14
C GLN A 20 -4.48 -2.23 -6.95
N GLN A 21 -4.69 -3.53 -6.70
CA GLN A 21 -5.74 -4.29 -7.37
C GLN A 21 -7.12 -3.78 -6.97
N ARG A 22 -7.33 -3.54 -5.69
CA ARG A 22 -8.59 -3.00 -5.19
C ARG A 22 -8.87 -1.61 -5.75
N LEU A 23 -7.83 -0.78 -5.80
CA LEU A 23 -7.95 0.57 -6.33
C LEU A 23 -8.34 0.55 -7.80
N ALA A 24 -7.73 -0.31 -8.59
CA ALA A 24 -8.06 -0.45 -10.01
C ALA A 24 -9.53 -0.84 -10.19
N GLY A 25 -10.01 -1.81 -9.38
CA GLY A 25 -11.40 -2.21 -9.40
C GLY A 25 -12.35 -1.09 -8.99
N ALA A 26 -12.02 -0.38 -7.92
CA ALA A 26 -12.83 0.72 -7.42
C ALA A 26 -12.93 1.85 -8.44
N ARG A 27 -11.83 2.16 -9.13
CA ARG A 27 -11.82 3.20 -10.16
C ARG A 27 -12.70 2.83 -11.36
N LYS A 28 -12.71 1.55 -11.73
CA LYS A 28 -13.56 1.09 -12.84
C LYS A 28 -15.03 1.21 -12.51
N GLN A 29 -15.40 0.87 -11.28
CA GLN A 29 -16.79 0.91 -10.87
C GLN A 29 -17.28 2.32 -10.55
N MET A 30 -16.40 3.15 -10.03
CA MET A 30 -16.67 4.55 -9.68
C MET A 30 -17.92 4.75 -8.82
N ASP A 31 -18.26 3.74 -8.03
CA ASP A 31 -19.46 3.79 -7.19
C ASP A 31 -19.24 4.58 -5.91
N ASP A 32 -18.00 4.63 -5.40
CA ASP A 32 -17.71 5.26 -4.13
C ASP A 32 -16.36 5.98 -4.17
N PRO A 33 -16.38 7.31 -4.41
CA PRO A 33 -15.13 8.08 -4.43
C PRO A 33 -14.40 8.10 -3.09
N ASP A 34 -15.11 7.93 -1.99
CA ASP A 34 -14.48 7.88 -0.66
C ASP A 34 -13.64 6.61 -0.52
N GLU A 35 -14.11 5.50 -1.06
CA GLU A 35 -13.35 4.25 -1.06
C GLU A 35 -12.06 4.40 -1.86
N VAL A 36 -12.14 5.04 -3.02
CA VAL A 36 -10.97 5.30 -3.85
C VAL A 36 -9.94 6.13 -3.08
N ARG A 37 -10.40 7.19 -2.41
CA ARG A 37 -9.53 8.03 -1.60
C ARG A 37 -8.87 7.25 -0.47
N GLN A 38 -9.64 6.41 0.20
CA GLN A 38 -9.13 5.61 1.31
C GLN A 38 -8.04 4.66 0.82
N LEU A 39 -8.28 3.99 -0.31
CA LEU A 39 -7.31 3.08 -0.90
C LEU A 39 -6.03 3.82 -1.32
N GLU A 40 -6.17 5.00 -1.91
CA GLU A 40 -5.01 5.81 -2.28
C GLU A 40 -4.21 6.24 -1.06
N THR A 41 -4.89 6.64 0.01
CA THR A 41 -4.24 7.04 1.26
C THR A 41 -3.49 5.86 1.87
N ASP A 42 -4.14 4.70 1.94
CA ASP A 42 -3.53 3.48 2.49
C ASP A 42 -2.31 3.07 1.65
N LEU A 43 -2.43 3.16 0.34
CA LEU A 43 -1.34 2.83 -0.56
C LEU A 43 -0.13 3.75 -0.34
N ALA A 44 -0.38 5.04 -0.26
CA ALA A 44 0.67 6.03 -0.02
C ALA A 44 1.35 5.80 1.33
N ALA A 45 0.57 5.51 2.36
CA ALA A 45 1.10 5.24 3.70
C ALA A 45 1.99 3.99 3.70
N ALA A 46 1.57 2.94 3.01
CA ALA A 46 2.36 1.70 2.93
C ALA A 46 3.68 1.93 2.19
N LYS A 47 3.65 2.67 1.10
CA LYS A 47 4.87 3.01 0.34
C LYS A 47 5.83 3.84 1.19
N GLU A 48 5.31 4.81 1.93
CA GLU A 48 6.11 5.65 2.81
C GLU A 48 6.76 4.83 3.92
N GLU A 49 6.02 3.90 4.50
CA GLU A 49 6.56 3.04 5.55
C GLU A 49 7.72 2.19 5.04
N ILE A 50 7.60 1.64 3.83
CA ILE A 50 8.70 0.89 3.21
C ILE A 50 9.93 1.78 3.05
N GLU A 51 9.73 2.99 2.60
CA GLU A 51 10.81 3.95 2.38
C GLU A 51 11.56 4.21 3.70
N LYS A 52 10.83 4.39 4.79
CA LYS A 52 11.41 4.60 6.11
C LYS A 52 12.19 3.40 6.59
N LEU A 53 11.71 2.20 6.28
CA LEU A 53 12.40 0.96 6.67
C LEU A 53 13.68 0.74 5.88
N LYS A 54 13.74 1.23 4.64
CA LYS A 54 14.95 1.11 3.82
C LYS A 54 16.02 2.14 4.19
N THR A 55 15.59 3.27 4.71
CA THR A 55 16.51 4.35 5.06
C THR A 55 17.02 4.15 6.48
N PRO A 56 18.33 4.03 6.68
CA PRO A 56 18.91 3.85 8.02
C PRO A 56 18.72 5.08 8.89
#